data_f942a40f1e024037796fc5d461bb1bfc
#
_entry.id   f942a40f1e024037796fc5d461bb1bfc
#
_cell.length_a   1.000
_cell.length_b   1.000
_cell.length_c   1.000
_cell.angle_alpha   90.00
_cell.angle_beta   90.00
_cell.angle_gamma   90.00
#
_symmetry.space_group_name_H-M   'P 1'
#
loop_
_entity.id
_entity.type
_entity.pdbx_description
1 polymer ?
#
loop_
_entity_poly.entity_id
_entity_poly.type
_entity_poly.pdbx_seq_one_letter_code
_entity_poly.pdbx_strand_id
1 'polypeptide(L)'
;SLGNESGNGKAFPAMKKAALELDTTRPIHYEPDAYVKTTDIMSEMYTKEEQMEEIANNKCHIHSMALWAPFGHLLTPKMYKDKPFIQCEYAHCMGNSLGNFEDYWKHFRANDRLCGGYIWDFADQAIKRVGTDGTIEYTYGGDWGDKPNDGTFAFNGIVRADRSPN
;
A
#
# COMPACT_ATOMS: atom_id res chain seq x y z
N SER A 1 -7.56 -4.35 -8.03
CA SER A 1 -7.82 -4.23 -6.60
C SER A 1 -9.30 -4.01 -6.32
N LEU A 2 -9.82 -4.59 -5.25
CA LEU A 2 -11.20 -4.38 -4.81
C LEU A 2 -11.36 -3.17 -3.89
N GLY A 3 -10.30 -2.47 -3.57
CA GLY A 3 -10.28 -1.28 -2.72
C GLY A 3 -9.06 -1.21 -1.83
N ASN A 4 -9.03 -0.19 -0.98
CA ASN A 4 -8.01 0.04 0.02
C ASN A 4 -8.65 0.36 1.37
N GLU A 5 -8.22 -0.28 2.44
CA GLU A 5 -8.63 -0.02 3.83
C GLU A 5 -10.15 0.12 4.07
N SER A 6 -10.95 -0.62 3.31
CA SER A 6 -12.41 -0.49 3.31
C SER A 6 -13.12 -1.52 4.20
N GLY A 7 -12.40 -2.10 5.16
CA GLY A 7 -12.91 -3.08 6.12
C GLY A 7 -13.05 -4.49 5.55
N ASN A 8 -13.80 -5.33 6.24
CA ASN A 8 -14.07 -6.71 5.83
C ASN A 8 -15.58 -6.98 5.86
N GLY A 9 -16.10 -7.51 4.76
CA GLY A 9 -17.54 -7.75 4.67
C GLY A 9 -17.95 -8.58 3.47
N LYS A 10 -19.23 -8.89 3.39
CA LYS A 10 -19.79 -9.74 2.31
C LYS A 10 -19.70 -9.11 0.92
N ALA A 11 -19.45 -7.79 0.84
CA ALA A 11 -19.30 -7.08 -0.43
C ALA A 11 -18.07 -7.58 -1.20
N PHE A 12 -16.92 -7.83 -0.55
CA PHE A 12 -15.68 -8.20 -1.22
C PHE A 12 -15.76 -9.53 -1.98
N PRO A 13 -16.27 -10.63 -1.41
CA PRO A 13 -16.50 -11.85 -2.19
C PRO A 13 -17.45 -11.64 -3.37
N ALA A 14 -18.49 -10.80 -3.21
CA ALA A 14 -19.42 -10.48 -4.30
C ALA A 14 -18.72 -9.68 -5.42
N MET A 15 -17.90 -8.69 -5.06
CA MET A 15 -17.09 -7.91 -6.01
C MET A 15 -16.10 -8.81 -6.75
N LYS A 16 -15.41 -9.72 -6.04
CA LYS A 16 -14.53 -10.71 -6.68
C LYS A 16 -15.30 -11.56 -7.69
N LYS A 17 -16.46 -12.07 -7.32
CA LYS A 17 -17.30 -12.86 -8.23
C LYS A 17 -17.65 -12.06 -9.49
N ALA A 18 -18.14 -10.85 -9.35
CA ALA A 18 -18.47 -9.98 -10.49
C ALA A 18 -17.26 -9.67 -11.38
N ALA A 19 -16.09 -9.44 -10.79
CA ALA A 19 -14.87 -9.22 -11.56
C ALA A 19 -14.48 -10.46 -12.36
N LEU A 20 -14.59 -11.66 -11.79
CA LEU A 20 -14.28 -12.92 -12.47
C LEU A 20 -15.27 -13.29 -13.59
N GLU A 21 -16.49 -12.75 -13.58
CA GLU A 21 -17.44 -12.86 -14.68
C GLU A 21 -16.97 -12.10 -15.93
N LEU A 22 -16.13 -11.06 -15.74
CA LEU A 22 -15.60 -10.22 -16.81
C LEU A 22 -14.18 -10.63 -17.24
N ASP A 23 -13.34 -11.02 -16.29
CA ASP A 23 -11.94 -11.37 -16.54
C ASP A 23 -11.43 -12.39 -15.54
N THR A 24 -11.01 -13.53 -16.05
CA THR A 24 -10.42 -14.64 -15.28
C THR A 24 -8.90 -14.71 -15.39
N THR A 25 -8.27 -13.79 -16.12
CA THR A 25 -6.84 -13.86 -16.45
C THR A 25 -5.95 -13.12 -15.45
N ARG A 26 -6.50 -12.10 -14.77
CA ARG A 26 -5.76 -11.27 -13.79
C ARG A 26 -6.08 -11.67 -12.37
N PRO A 27 -5.05 -11.74 -11.47
CA PRO A 27 -5.30 -11.98 -10.06
C PRO A 27 -6.05 -10.79 -9.43
N ILE A 28 -6.86 -11.10 -8.43
CA ILE A 28 -7.65 -10.12 -7.69
C ILE A 28 -6.97 -9.87 -6.35
N HIS A 29 -6.80 -8.61 -6.01
CA HIS A 29 -6.16 -8.13 -4.79
C HIS A 29 -7.12 -7.29 -3.95
N TYR A 30 -6.98 -7.41 -2.64
CA TYR A 30 -7.60 -6.54 -1.65
C TYR A 30 -6.73 -6.46 -0.39
N GLU A 31 -6.52 -5.24 0.14
CA GLU A 31 -5.87 -5.02 1.43
C GLU A 31 -6.74 -4.11 2.31
N PRO A 32 -6.95 -4.47 3.59
CA PRO A 32 -6.56 -5.74 4.23
C PRO A 32 -7.63 -6.83 4.07
N ASP A 33 -7.29 -7.95 3.45
CA ASP A 33 -8.12 -9.15 3.55
C ASP A 33 -7.76 -9.93 4.82
N ALA A 34 -8.39 -9.63 5.92
CA ALA A 34 -8.07 -10.18 7.23
C ALA A 34 -8.09 -11.72 7.32
N TYR A 35 -8.66 -12.40 6.34
CA TYR A 35 -8.75 -13.85 6.29
C TYR A 35 -8.02 -14.47 5.10
N VAL A 36 -7.48 -13.64 4.22
CA VAL A 36 -6.81 -14.04 2.96
C VAL A 36 -7.68 -14.97 2.10
N LYS A 37 -9.01 -14.77 2.16
CA LYS A 37 -9.99 -15.60 1.47
C LYS A 37 -10.46 -15.01 0.15
N THR A 38 -10.47 -13.69 0.05
CA THR A 38 -10.93 -12.98 -1.15
C THR A 38 -9.78 -12.69 -2.08
N THR A 39 -8.65 -12.26 -1.55
CA THR A 39 -7.46 -11.90 -2.32
C THR A 39 -6.76 -13.13 -2.92
N ASP A 40 -6.23 -12.98 -4.13
CA ASP A 40 -5.36 -13.98 -4.75
C ASP A 40 -3.87 -13.72 -4.45
N ILE A 41 -3.54 -12.47 -4.11
CA ILE A 41 -2.21 -12.02 -3.74
C ILE A 41 -2.27 -11.57 -2.29
N MET A 42 -1.42 -12.13 -1.44
CA MET A 42 -1.27 -11.62 -0.08
C MET A 42 -0.54 -10.29 -0.09
N SER A 43 -0.98 -9.35 0.73
CA SER A 43 -0.30 -8.06 0.89
C SER A 43 -0.30 -7.61 2.34
N GLU A 44 0.63 -6.73 2.63
CA GLU A 44 0.72 -5.96 3.87
C GLU A 44 1.24 -4.56 3.55
N MET A 45 0.93 -3.61 4.42
CA MET A 45 1.48 -2.26 4.38
C MET A 45 2.67 -2.15 5.33
N TYR A 46 3.76 -1.54 4.87
CA TYR A 46 4.92 -1.19 5.70
C TYR A 46 5.50 -2.37 6.50
N THR A 47 5.47 -3.58 5.92
CA THR A 47 6.11 -4.75 6.53
C THR A 47 7.60 -4.52 6.67
N LYS A 48 8.15 -4.83 7.84
CA LYS A 48 9.59 -4.72 8.09
C LYS A 48 10.38 -5.77 7.29
N GLU A 49 11.63 -5.45 6.98
CA GLU A 49 12.51 -6.29 6.16
C GLU A 49 12.63 -7.72 6.70
N GLU A 50 12.90 -7.87 8.01
CA GLU A 50 13.03 -9.17 8.65
C GLU A 50 11.72 -9.99 8.55
N GLN A 51 10.60 -9.31 8.66
CA GLN A 51 9.28 -9.95 8.55
C GLN A 51 8.98 -10.38 7.11
N MET A 52 9.47 -9.66 6.11
CA MET A 52 9.33 -10.08 4.71
C MET A 52 10.00 -11.43 4.46
N GLU A 53 11.20 -11.64 5.01
CA GLU A 53 11.90 -12.93 4.89
C GLU A 53 11.11 -14.05 5.59
N GLU A 54 10.57 -13.79 6.77
CA GLU A 54 9.74 -14.74 7.49
C GLU A 54 8.46 -15.10 6.73
N ILE A 55 7.80 -14.11 6.10
CA ILE A 55 6.62 -14.32 5.26
C ILE A 55 6.99 -15.20 4.06
N ALA A 56 8.09 -14.86 3.37
CA ALA A 56 8.58 -15.60 2.23
C ALA A 56 8.83 -17.08 2.55
N ASN A 57 9.32 -17.35 3.74
CA ASN A 57 9.63 -18.70 4.25
C ASN A 57 8.47 -19.37 5.00
N ASN A 58 7.27 -18.79 5.03
CA ASN A 58 6.09 -19.28 5.76
C ASN A 58 6.33 -19.46 7.28
N LYS A 59 7.04 -18.55 7.89
CA LYS A 59 7.36 -18.58 9.33
C LYS A 59 6.64 -17.52 10.14
N CYS A 60 6.19 -16.43 9.50
CA CYS A 60 5.59 -15.30 10.16
C CYS A 60 4.12 -15.54 10.53
N HIS A 61 3.75 -15.15 11.75
CA HIS A 61 2.36 -14.94 12.13
C HIS A 61 2.08 -13.44 12.04
N ILE A 62 1.12 -13.05 11.22
CA ILE A 62 0.84 -11.65 10.88
C ILE A 62 -0.41 -11.21 11.60
N HIS A 63 -0.32 -10.14 12.37
CA HIS A 63 -1.50 -9.45 12.87
C HIS A 63 -2.07 -8.58 11.76
N SER A 64 -3.11 -9.08 11.10
CA SER A 64 -3.82 -8.28 10.11
C SER A 64 -4.35 -7.01 10.77
N MET A 65 -3.98 -5.86 10.21
CA MET A 65 -4.42 -4.54 10.62
C MET A 65 -5.89 -4.26 10.25
N ALA A 66 -6.75 -5.28 10.27
CA ALA A 66 -8.18 -5.07 10.18
C ALA A 66 -8.61 -4.19 11.36
N LEU A 67 -8.51 -2.89 11.20
CA LEU A 67 -8.73 -1.81 12.18
C LEU A 67 -10.07 -1.91 12.95
N TRP A 68 -10.92 -2.82 12.56
CA TRP A 68 -12.27 -3.01 13.07
C TRP A 68 -12.48 -4.32 13.85
N ALA A 69 -11.47 -5.16 13.95
CA ALA A 69 -11.54 -6.31 14.83
C ALA A 69 -10.97 -5.91 16.20
N PRO A 70 -11.75 -5.91 17.28
CA PRO A 70 -11.30 -5.45 18.60
C PRO A 70 -10.11 -6.24 19.17
N PHE A 71 -9.73 -7.33 18.53
CA PHE A 71 -8.59 -8.18 18.95
C PHE A 71 -7.62 -8.49 17.80
N GLY A 72 -7.75 -7.85 16.62
CA GLY A 72 -7.02 -8.21 15.42
C GLY A 72 -7.33 -9.66 14.96
N HIS A 73 -7.02 -9.99 13.73
CA HIS A 73 -7.04 -11.37 13.26
C HIS A 73 -5.61 -11.83 13.01
N LEU A 74 -5.24 -12.97 13.58
CA LEU A 74 -3.91 -13.54 13.40
C LEU A 74 -3.90 -14.41 12.14
N LEU A 75 -3.19 -13.94 11.11
CA LEU A 75 -2.91 -14.75 9.93
C LEU A 75 -1.78 -15.73 10.25
N THR A 76 -2.05 -16.98 10.03
CA THR A 76 -1.04 -18.05 10.16
C THR A 76 -0.42 -18.37 8.80
N PRO A 77 0.82 -18.88 8.74
CA PRO A 77 1.46 -19.28 7.48
C PRO A 77 0.60 -20.21 6.62
N LYS A 78 -0.17 -21.09 7.24
CA LYS A 78 -1.08 -22.00 6.55
C LYS A 78 -2.14 -21.30 5.70
N MET A 79 -2.53 -20.07 6.06
CA MET A 79 -3.57 -19.32 5.36
C MET A 79 -3.05 -18.64 4.09
N TYR A 80 -1.76 -18.34 4.02
CA TYR A 80 -1.17 -17.54 2.93
C TYR A 80 0.00 -18.21 2.19
N LYS A 81 0.41 -19.42 2.60
CA LYS A 81 1.61 -20.10 2.07
C LYS A 81 1.63 -20.30 0.56
N ASP A 82 0.48 -20.40 -0.07
CA ASP A 82 0.34 -20.66 -1.50
C ASP A 82 0.07 -19.38 -2.32
N LYS A 83 0.19 -18.21 -1.70
CA LYS A 83 -0.04 -16.93 -2.35
C LYS A 83 1.27 -16.14 -2.55
N PRO A 84 1.43 -15.45 -3.68
CA PRO A 84 2.50 -14.46 -3.81
C PRO A 84 2.27 -13.32 -2.81
N PHE A 85 3.33 -12.59 -2.49
CA PHE A 85 3.30 -11.47 -1.56
C PHE A 85 3.72 -10.17 -2.23
N ILE A 86 3.01 -9.09 -1.95
CA ILE A 86 3.39 -7.72 -2.31
C ILE A 86 3.34 -6.81 -1.07
N GLN A 87 4.22 -5.83 -1.02
CA GLN A 87 4.02 -4.65 -0.18
C GLN A 87 3.04 -3.73 -0.91
N CYS A 88 1.77 -3.68 -0.48
CA CYS A 88 0.80 -2.80 -1.13
C CYS A 88 1.05 -1.32 -0.85
N GLU A 89 1.76 -1.03 0.25
CA GLU A 89 2.38 0.27 0.53
C GLU A 89 3.70 0.06 1.27
N TYR A 90 4.74 0.81 0.88
CA TYR A 90 6.02 0.86 1.59
C TYR A 90 6.76 2.16 1.29
N ALA A 91 7.85 2.42 2.01
CA ALA A 91 8.70 3.59 1.80
C ALA A 91 7.95 4.93 1.88
N HIS A 92 7.16 5.12 2.94
CA HIS A 92 6.41 6.36 3.19
C HIS A 92 7.38 7.55 3.32
N CYS A 93 7.30 8.50 2.39
CA CYS A 93 8.31 9.55 2.21
C CYS A 93 7.93 10.90 2.86
N MET A 94 7.10 10.91 3.88
CA MET A 94 6.71 12.15 4.58
C MET A 94 7.76 12.55 5.63
N GLY A 95 8.16 13.81 5.64
CA GLY A 95 9.11 14.33 6.60
C GLY A 95 10.54 13.81 6.39
N ASN A 96 11.26 13.58 7.48
CA ASN A 96 12.62 13.02 7.45
C ASN A 96 12.56 11.50 7.33
N SER A 97 12.26 11.01 6.16
CA SER A 97 12.05 9.59 5.89
C SER A 97 12.74 9.14 4.61
N LEU A 98 12.46 7.92 4.21
CA LEU A 98 13.03 7.14 3.14
C LEU A 98 14.45 6.63 3.48
N GLY A 99 14.51 5.71 4.45
CA GLY A 99 15.66 4.82 4.65
C GLY A 99 15.41 3.44 4.05
N ASN A 100 16.49 2.67 3.91
CA ASN A 100 16.46 1.23 3.62
C ASN A 100 15.75 0.82 2.30
N PHE A 101 15.55 1.74 1.36
CA PHE A 101 14.84 1.43 0.11
C PHE A 101 15.53 0.30 -0.68
N GLU A 102 16.86 0.32 -0.72
CA GLU A 102 17.65 -0.73 -1.38
C GLU A 102 17.51 -2.09 -0.67
N ASP A 103 17.36 -2.09 0.66
CA ASP A 103 17.28 -3.31 1.45
C ASP A 103 15.96 -4.05 1.18
N TYR A 104 14.84 -3.36 1.01
CA TYR A 104 13.61 -3.98 0.50
C TYR A 104 13.83 -4.69 -0.84
N TRP A 105 14.57 -4.07 -1.76
CA TRP A 105 14.84 -4.65 -3.06
C TRP A 105 15.78 -5.85 -3.02
N LYS A 106 16.66 -5.95 -2.03
CA LYS A 106 17.44 -7.17 -1.79
C LYS A 106 16.52 -8.35 -1.49
N HIS A 107 15.52 -8.15 -0.62
CA HIS A 107 14.54 -9.17 -0.30
C HIS A 107 13.65 -9.55 -1.49
N PHE A 108 13.14 -8.57 -2.24
CA PHE A 108 12.35 -8.83 -3.44
C PHE A 108 13.11 -9.65 -4.49
N ARG A 109 14.40 -9.38 -4.68
CA ARG A 109 15.24 -10.12 -5.62
C ARG A 109 15.69 -11.49 -5.11
N ALA A 110 15.71 -11.68 -3.82
CA ALA A 110 16.18 -12.91 -3.19
C ALA A 110 15.14 -14.03 -3.15
N ASN A 111 13.86 -13.70 -3.32
CA ASN A 111 12.78 -14.66 -3.16
C ASN A 111 11.62 -14.41 -4.14
N ASP A 112 11.38 -15.35 -5.04
CA ASP A 112 10.37 -15.24 -6.11
C ASP A 112 8.94 -15.03 -5.60
N ARG A 113 8.67 -15.38 -4.35
CA ARG A 113 7.37 -15.15 -3.74
C ARG A 113 7.12 -13.69 -3.40
N LEU A 114 8.18 -12.90 -3.16
CA LEU A 114 8.12 -11.48 -2.88
C LEU A 114 8.10 -10.71 -4.21
N CYS A 115 6.91 -10.40 -4.71
CA CYS A 115 6.72 -9.87 -6.06
C CYS A 115 7.04 -8.37 -6.20
N GLY A 116 7.43 -7.70 -5.12
CA GLY A 116 7.71 -6.26 -5.12
C GLY A 116 6.72 -5.47 -4.27
N GLY A 117 6.62 -4.16 -4.54
CA GLY A 117 5.73 -3.29 -3.78
C GLY A 117 5.42 -1.97 -4.47
N TYR A 118 4.47 -1.26 -3.89
CA TYR A 118 4.01 0.05 -4.32
C TYR A 118 4.42 1.10 -3.30
N ILE A 119 5.18 2.09 -3.75
CA ILE A 119 5.69 3.16 -2.88
C ILE A 119 4.54 4.09 -2.50
N TRP A 120 4.45 4.43 -1.22
CA TRP A 120 3.56 5.48 -0.75
C TRP A 120 4.36 6.73 -0.32
N ASP A 121 4.46 7.76 -1.18
CA ASP A 121 3.96 7.85 -2.54
C ASP A 121 5.12 7.97 -3.54
N PHE A 122 4.84 7.66 -4.80
CA PHE A 122 5.84 7.87 -5.85
C PHE A 122 6.11 9.35 -6.05
N ALA A 123 5.08 10.19 -6.06
CA ALA A 123 5.23 11.63 -6.26
C ALA A 123 4.32 12.42 -5.32
N ASP A 124 4.78 13.58 -4.89
CA ASP A 124 3.95 14.51 -4.14
C ASP A 124 2.60 14.74 -4.83
N GLN A 125 1.54 14.75 -4.04
CA GLN A 125 0.16 14.99 -4.48
C GLN A 125 -0.22 16.47 -4.44
N ALA A 126 0.78 17.36 -4.40
CA ALA A 126 0.57 18.79 -4.29
C ALA A 126 -0.06 19.40 -5.55
N ILE A 127 -0.88 20.42 -5.35
CA ILE A 127 -1.60 21.14 -6.41
C ILE A 127 -0.74 22.30 -6.88
N LYS A 128 -0.45 22.36 -8.18
CA LYS A 128 0.28 23.48 -8.77
C LYS A 128 -0.58 24.73 -8.77
N ARG A 129 -0.04 25.83 -8.20
CA ARG A 129 -0.61 27.18 -8.28
C ARG A 129 0.37 28.09 -8.99
N VAL A 130 -0.15 28.95 -9.88
CA VAL A 130 0.63 29.97 -10.57
C VAL A 130 0.16 31.33 -10.05
N GLY A 131 1.07 32.08 -9.45
CA GLY A 131 0.84 33.44 -8.99
C GLY A 131 0.65 34.42 -10.15
N THR A 132 0.10 35.58 -9.86
CA THR A 132 -0.10 36.67 -10.86
C THR A 132 1.21 37.23 -11.41
N ASP A 133 2.30 37.03 -10.68
CA ASP A 133 3.68 37.40 -11.05
C ASP A 133 4.41 36.26 -11.80
N GLY A 134 3.72 35.11 -12.06
CA GLY A 134 4.28 33.93 -12.70
C GLY A 134 5.02 32.99 -11.78
N THR A 135 5.07 33.24 -10.46
CA THR A 135 5.64 32.28 -9.49
C THR A 135 4.86 30.97 -9.49
N ILE A 136 5.59 29.86 -9.39
CA ILE A 136 5.00 28.53 -9.29
C ILE A 136 5.15 28.05 -7.85
N GLU A 137 4.03 27.68 -7.25
CA GLU A 137 3.96 27.09 -5.93
C GLU A 137 3.27 25.70 -6.01
N TYR A 138 3.66 24.82 -5.12
CA TYR A 138 2.98 23.54 -4.91
C TYR A 138 2.29 23.58 -3.57
N THR A 139 0.98 23.41 -3.57
CA THR A 139 0.08 23.71 -2.45
C THR A 139 -0.70 22.47 -2.02
N TYR A 140 -1.27 22.51 -0.83
CA TYR A 140 -2.18 21.50 -0.31
C TYR A 140 -3.61 22.07 -0.14
N GLY A 141 -4.58 21.23 0.22
CA GLY A 141 -5.98 21.66 0.35
C GLY A 141 -6.20 22.83 1.30
N GLY A 142 -5.43 22.91 2.40
CA GLY A 142 -5.50 24.04 3.33
C GLY A 142 -5.19 25.40 2.73
N ASP A 143 -4.31 25.47 1.74
CA ASP A 143 -3.99 26.70 1.01
C ASP A 143 -5.17 27.18 0.13
N TRP A 144 -6.14 26.29 -0.11
CA TRP A 144 -7.36 26.55 -0.86
C TRP A 144 -8.59 26.69 0.05
N GLY A 145 -8.39 26.61 1.36
CA GLY A 145 -9.46 26.76 2.35
C GLY A 145 -10.21 25.48 2.68
N ASP A 146 -9.75 24.33 2.22
CA ASP A 146 -10.37 23.03 2.52
C ASP A 146 -10.33 22.70 4.00
N LYS A 147 -11.48 22.29 4.54
CA LYS A 147 -11.65 21.88 5.94
C LYS A 147 -12.64 20.70 6.00
N PRO A 148 -12.26 19.53 6.52
CA PRO A 148 -10.88 19.19 6.98
C PRO A 148 -9.86 19.11 5.85
N ASN A 149 -8.58 19.07 6.21
CA ASN A 149 -7.46 18.74 5.32
C ASN A 149 -6.39 17.99 6.11
N ASP A 150 -5.52 17.26 5.42
CA ASP A 150 -4.51 16.40 6.03
C ASP A 150 -3.10 17.06 6.08
N GLY A 151 -3.04 18.38 5.91
CA GLY A 151 -1.79 19.15 6.05
C GLY A 151 -0.71 18.67 5.08
N THR A 152 0.45 18.34 5.62
CA THR A 152 1.63 17.92 4.85
C THR A 152 1.51 16.52 4.22
N PHE A 153 0.41 15.80 4.40
CA PHE A 153 0.20 14.48 3.80
C PHE A 153 0.15 14.50 2.26
N ALA A 154 0.08 15.69 1.67
CA ALA A 154 0.24 15.91 0.23
C ALA A 154 1.71 15.93 -0.25
N PHE A 155 2.69 15.90 0.67
CA PHE A 155 4.14 16.02 0.40
C PHE A 155 4.86 14.77 0.93
N ASN A 156 4.56 13.63 0.35
CA ASN A 156 5.05 12.33 0.75
C ASN A 156 5.61 11.50 -0.43
N GLY A 157 5.93 12.18 -1.54
CA GLY A 157 6.51 11.56 -2.72
C GLY A 157 8.02 11.36 -2.64
N ILE A 158 8.54 10.32 -3.30
CA ILE A 158 9.98 10.18 -3.54
C ILE A 158 10.49 11.15 -4.61
N VAL A 159 9.58 11.69 -5.40
CA VAL A 159 9.83 12.80 -6.33
C VAL A 159 8.81 13.91 -6.07
N ARG A 160 9.15 15.12 -6.50
CA ARG A 160 8.27 16.27 -6.38
C ARG A 160 7.00 16.14 -7.22
N ALA A 161 6.03 17.02 -7.00
CA ALA A 161 4.76 17.02 -7.73
C ALA A 161 4.93 17.19 -9.26
N ASP A 162 5.97 17.88 -9.71
CA ASP A 162 6.33 18.03 -11.12
C ASP A 162 7.17 16.87 -11.69
N ARG A 163 7.39 15.83 -10.88
CA ARG A 163 8.22 14.66 -11.17
C ARG A 163 9.74 14.92 -11.19
N SER A 164 10.19 16.10 -10.83
CA SER A 164 11.62 16.32 -10.60
C SER A 164 12.10 15.57 -9.36
N PRO A 165 13.38 15.16 -9.28
CA PRO A 165 13.94 14.53 -8.08
C PRO A 165 13.83 15.44 -6.85
N ASN A 166 13.60 14.83 -5.69
CA ASN A 166 13.72 15.52 -4.39
C ASN A 166 15.19 15.72 -4.02
#